data_50c0c75d0ad91c36aa0d7ede74cc76aa
#
_entry.id   50c0c75d0ad91c36aa0d7ede74cc76aa
#
_cell.length_a   1.000
_cell.length_b   1.000
_cell.length_c   1.000
_cell.angle_alpha   90.00
_cell.angle_beta   90.00
_cell.angle_gamma   90.00
#
_symmetry.space_group_name_H-M   'P 1'
#
loop_
_entity.id
_entity.type
_entity.pdbx_description
1 polymer ?
#
loop_
_entity_poly.entity_id
_entity_poly.type
_entity_poly.pdbx_seq_one_letter_code
_entity_poly.pdbx_strand_id
1 'polypeptide(L)'
;ISACLVGSEMCIRDRYPDYGITTANVLVIPADRPVRLEMWSNDVLHNYWVPKLNGKRYLVPGQTTYLNLHADSPDEFWAQCGEYCGLSHSKMRGRVLSLSENDFEAWVKNQQQNANKLEGNSLAAEGQQVYLNAGCTQCHVIDGVWDVQGDRIAPNLTHFANRNVFAGAALYNTEENLSKWLANPAEIKPGTFMPNLEL
;
A
#
# COMPACT_ATOMS: atom_id res chain seq x y z
N ILE A 1 -14.75 10.57 6.52
CA ILE A 1 -13.87 10.05 5.44
C ILE A 1 -14.12 8.58 5.29
N SER A 2 -14.32 8.14 4.08
CA SER A 2 -14.40 6.73 3.73
C SER A 2 -13.06 6.28 3.16
N ALA A 3 -12.49 5.23 3.70
CA ALA A 3 -11.38 4.54 3.10
C ALA A 3 -11.80 3.09 2.81
N CYS A 4 -11.29 2.56 1.72
CA CYS A 4 -11.64 1.24 1.24
C CYS A 4 -10.40 0.35 1.33
N LEU A 5 -10.48 -0.76 2.04
CA LEU A 5 -9.40 -1.71 2.18
C LEU A 5 -9.72 -2.99 1.41
N VAL A 6 -8.83 -3.36 0.52
CA VAL A 6 -8.89 -4.64 -0.20
C VAL A 6 -7.77 -5.53 0.33
N GLY A 7 -8.15 -6.60 1.01
CA GLY A 7 -7.21 -7.64 1.44
C GLY A 7 -6.90 -8.59 0.29
N SER A 8 -5.63 -8.89 0.10
CA SER A 8 -5.15 -10.02 -0.66
C SER A 8 -3.86 -10.50 -0.02
N GLU A 9 -3.52 -11.78 -0.16
CA GLU A 9 -2.28 -12.36 0.41
C GLU A 9 -1.02 -11.54 0.07
N MET A 10 -1.12 -10.68 -0.95
CA MET A 10 -0.03 -9.91 -1.50
C MET A 10 0.15 -8.54 -0.89
N CYS A 11 -0.93 -7.76 -0.72
CA CYS A 11 -0.87 -6.42 -0.15
C CYS A 11 -2.26 -5.94 0.28
N ILE A 12 -2.28 -5.08 1.27
CA ILE A 12 -3.45 -4.28 1.61
C ILE A 12 -3.42 -3.07 0.67
N ARG A 13 -4.53 -2.84 -0.05
CA ARG A 13 -4.72 -1.64 -0.86
C ARG A 13 -5.62 -0.68 -0.12
N ASP A 14 -5.15 0.54 0.00
CA ASP A 14 -5.84 1.62 0.68
C ASP A 14 -6.39 2.57 -0.40
N ARG A 15 -7.71 2.66 -0.52
CA ARG A 15 -8.40 3.53 -1.49
C ARG A 15 -9.12 4.65 -0.75
N TYR A 16 -9.04 5.84 -1.29
CA TYR A 16 -9.73 7.04 -0.80
C TYR A 16 -10.63 7.56 -1.92
N PRO A 17 -11.87 7.03 -2.04
CA PRO A 17 -12.76 7.34 -3.16
C PRO A 17 -13.04 8.83 -3.30
N ASP A 18 -13.22 9.54 -2.17
CA ASP A 18 -13.51 10.97 -2.14
C ASP A 18 -12.38 11.84 -2.75
N TYR A 19 -11.17 11.27 -2.85
CA TYR A 19 -9.97 11.99 -3.34
C TYR A 19 -9.39 11.39 -4.62
N GLY A 20 -9.91 10.24 -5.09
CA GLY A 20 -9.36 9.52 -6.24
C GLY A 20 -7.97 8.91 -6.01
N ILE A 21 -7.59 8.65 -4.75
CA ILE A 21 -6.27 8.14 -4.38
C ILE A 21 -6.33 6.63 -4.14
N THR A 22 -5.30 5.93 -4.62
CA THR A 22 -5.04 4.51 -4.27
C THR A 22 -3.58 4.35 -3.89
N THR A 23 -3.34 3.85 -2.68
CA THR A 23 -2.00 3.53 -2.16
C THR A 23 -1.96 2.09 -1.63
N ALA A 24 -0.93 1.71 -0.91
CA ALA A 24 -0.83 0.36 -0.36
C ALA A 24 0.03 0.31 0.90
N ASN A 25 -0.35 -0.56 1.84
CA ASN A 25 0.36 -0.92 3.06
C ASN A 25 0.45 0.18 4.14
N VAL A 26 0.08 1.42 3.81
CA VAL A 26 0.09 2.55 4.73
C VAL A 26 -1.23 3.30 4.60
N LEU A 27 -2.15 3.06 5.53
CA LEU A 27 -3.40 3.80 5.63
C LEU A 27 -3.14 5.13 6.34
N VAL A 28 -3.41 6.24 5.66
CA VAL A 28 -3.27 7.59 6.24
C VAL A 28 -4.64 8.13 6.60
N ILE A 29 -4.81 8.57 7.84
CA ILE A 29 -6.07 9.11 8.36
C ILE A 29 -5.84 10.46 9.04
N PRO A 30 -6.82 11.36 9.06
CA PRO A 30 -6.74 12.55 9.90
C PRO A 30 -6.90 12.17 11.39
N ALA A 31 -6.20 12.87 12.27
CA ALA A 31 -6.41 12.80 13.70
C ALA A 31 -7.72 13.49 14.10
N ASP A 32 -8.21 13.15 15.27
CA ASP A 32 -9.41 13.73 15.91
C ASP A 32 -10.67 13.70 15.01
N ARG A 33 -10.71 12.77 14.07
CA ARG A 33 -11.87 12.51 13.19
C ARG A 33 -12.12 11.02 13.03
N PRO A 34 -13.39 10.56 13.16
CA PRO A 34 -13.71 9.18 12.87
C PRO A 34 -13.59 8.89 11.35
N VAL A 35 -12.93 7.79 11.04
CA VAL A 35 -12.78 7.28 9.68
C VAL A 35 -13.51 5.95 9.58
N ARG A 36 -14.43 5.83 8.64
CA ARG A 36 -15.11 4.59 8.32
C ARG A 36 -14.36 3.85 7.24
N LEU A 37 -13.89 2.67 7.56
CA LEU A 37 -13.32 1.75 6.60
C LEU A 37 -14.40 0.86 6.02
N GLU A 38 -14.44 0.77 4.70
CA GLU A 38 -15.19 -0.22 3.96
C GLU A 38 -14.21 -1.27 3.46
N MET A 39 -14.45 -2.54 3.77
CA MET A 39 -13.45 -3.58 3.63
C MET A 39 -14.04 -4.83 2.99
N TRP A 40 -13.27 -5.44 2.08
CA TRP A 40 -13.56 -6.74 1.50
C TRP A 40 -12.28 -7.49 1.17
N SER A 41 -12.38 -8.74 0.80
CA SER A 41 -11.27 -9.55 0.33
C SER A 41 -11.51 -10.03 -1.10
N ASN A 42 -10.45 -10.07 -1.90
CA ASN A 42 -10.48 -10.61 -3.27
C ASN A 42 -10.03 -12.07 -3.35
N ASP A 43 -9.56 -12.65 -2.25
CA ASP A 43 -9.03 -14.02 -2.21
C ASP A 43 -9.61 -14.82 -1.04
N VAL A 44 -8.96 -14.84 0.10
CA VAL A 44 -9.35 -15.61 1.29
C VAL A 44 -9.83 -14.70 2.42
N LEU A 45 -10.22 -15.30 3.53
CA LEU A 45 -10.59 -14.56 4.73
C LEU A 45 -9.35 -13.92 5.36
N HIS A 46 -9.42 -12.61 5.59
CA HIS A 46 -8.44 -11.85 6.36
C HIS A 46 -9.10 -11.19 7.57
N ASN A 47 -8.31 -10.65 8.47
CA ASN A 47 -8.81 -9.87 9.59
C ASN A 47 -7.95 -8.62 9.79
N TYR A 48 -8.52 -7.45 9.57
CA TYR A 48 -7.83 -6.20 9.80
C TYR A 48 -7.87 -5.82 11.27
N TRP A 49 -6.70 -5.61 11.85
CA TRP A 49 -6.55 -5.29 13.26
C TRP A 49 -5.49 -4.23 13.48
N VAL A 50 -5.90 -3.14 14.11
CA VAL A 50 -5.03 -2.07 14.61
C VAL A 50 -5.18 -2.04 16.13
N PRO A 51 -4.36 -2.78 16.89
CA PRO A 51 -4.56 -3.03 18.33
C PRO A 51 -4.78 -1.78 19.18
N LYS A 52 -4.09 -0.67 18.84
CA LYS A 52 -4.16 0.59 19.59
C LYS A 52 -5.35 1.48 19.23
N LEU A 53 -6.02 1.25 18.10
CA LEU A 53 -7.11 2.13 17.64
C LEU A 53 -8.49 1.52 17.84
N ASN A 54 -8.66 0.26 17.54
CA ASN A 54 -9.96 -0.41 17.64
C ASN A 54 -9.80 -1.94 17.59
N GLY A 55 -10.95 -2.63 17.71
CA GLY A 55 -11.04 -4.07 17.58
C GLY A 55 -10.71 -4.59 16.17
N LYS A 56 -10.91 -5.89 16.01
CA LYS A 56 -10.71 -6.61 14.76
C LYS A 56 -11.97 -6.64 13.90
N ARG A 57 -11.79 -6.63 12.58
CA ARG A 57 -12.89 -6.86 11.63
C ARG A 57 -12.43 -7.75 10.49
N TYR A 58 -13.23 -8.74 10.16
CA TYR A 58 -12.97 -9.63 9.04
C TYR A 58 -13.18 -8.95 7.69
N LEU A 59 -12.28 -9.25 6.74
CA LEU A 59 -12.46 -9.02 5.32
C LEU A 59 -12.90 -10.34 4.72
N VAL A 60 -14.14 -10.39 4.25
CA VAL A 60 -14.78 -11.64 3.81
C VAL A 60 -14.92 -11.60 2.29
N PRO A 61 -14.48 -12.66 1.57
CA PRO A 61 -14.72 -12.75 0.14
C PRO A 61 -16.21 -12.63 -0.20
N GLY A 62 -16.53 -11.76 -1.19
CA GLY A 62 -17.91 -11.53 -1.64
C GLY A 62 -18.80 -10.75 -0.67
N GLN A 63 -18.26 -10.21 0.42
CA GLN A 63 -19.01 -9.39 1.38
C GLN A 63 -18.24 -8.11 1.74
N THR A 64 -18.99 -7.01 1.83
CA THR A 64 -18.44 -5.76 2.38
C THR A 64 -18.67 -5.71 3.88
N THR A 65 -17.60 -5.42 4.61
CA THR A 65 -17.62 -5.23 6.06
C THR A 65 -17.13 -3.84 6.42
N TYR A 66 -17.39 -3.38 7.64
CA TYR A 66 -17.10 -2.00 8.06
C TYR A 66 -16.39 -1.97 9.40
N LEU A 67 -15.42 -1.07 9.53
CA LEU A 67 -14.72 -0.76 10.77
C LEU A 67 -14.58 0.75 10.90
N ASN A 68 -14.84 1.29 12.08
CA ASN A 68 -14.56 2.69 12.36
C ASN A 68 -13.24 2.78 13.12
N LEU A 69 -12.34 3.66 12.65
CA LEU A 69 -11.11 4.01 13.33
C LEU A 69 -11.19 5.46 13.81
N HIS A 70 -10.56 5.72 14.95
CA HIS A 70 -10.36 7.07 15.48
C HIS A 70 -8.99 7.12 16.17
N ALA A 71 -8.21 8.13 15.84
CA ALA A 71 -6.95 8.43 16.51
C ALA A 71 -7.06 9.85 17.10
N ASP A 72 -6.87 9.98 18.41
CA ASP A 72 -7.04 11.25 19.14
C ASP A 72 -5.98 12.29 18.78
N SER A 73 -4.84 11.86 18.27
CA SER A 73 -3.69 12.70 17.90
C SER A 73 -2.88 12.10 16.76
N PRO A 74 -2.01 12.90 16.10
CA PRO A 74 -1.04 12.39 15.16
C PRO A 74 -0.13 11.35 15.81
N ASP A 75 -0.04 10.16 15.21
CA ASP A 75 0.80 9.03 15.65
C ASP A 75 0.90 7.97 14.54
N GLU A 76 1.75 6.96 14.74
CA GLU A 76 1.89 5.81 13.87
C GLU A 76 1.49 4.53 14.60
N PHE A 77 0.68 3.71 13.94
CA PHE A 77 0.14 2.47 14.49
C PHE A 77 0.46 1.28 13.60
N TRP A 78 0.74 0.15 14.23
CA TRP A 78 0.81 -1.12 13.52
C TRP A 78 -0.58 -1.67 13.21
N ALA A 79 -0.76 -2.09 11.97
CA ALA A 79 -1.86 -2.94 11.54
C ALA A 79 -1.33 -4.33 11.20
N GLN A 80 -2.15 -5.36 11.42
CA GLN A 80 -1.78 -6.73 11.08
C GLN A 80 -3.01 -7.55 10.72
N CYS A 81 -2.79 -8.61 9.94
CA CYS A 81 -3.80 -9.62 9.71
C CYS A 81 -3.95 -10.48 10.97
N GLY A 82 -5.15 -10.54 11.50
CA GLY A 82 -5.49 -11.30 12.71
C GLY A 82 -6.15 -12.65 12.45
N GLU A 83 -6.18 -13.13 11.18
CA GLU A 83 -6.73 -14.42 10.77
C GLU A 83 -5.76 -15.13 9.84
N TYR A 84 -5.53 -16.42 10.06
CA TYR A 84 -4.65 -17.20 9.19
C TYR A 84 -5.18 -17.22 7.75
N CYS A 85 -4.40 -16.66 6.84
CA CYS A 85 -4.78 -16.46 5.44
C CYS A 85 -3.85 -17.17 4.43
N GLY A 86 -2.97 -18.06 4.87
CA GLY A 86 -2.08 -18.82 4.01
C GLY A 86 -0.60 -18.44 4.15
N LEU A 87 0.16 -18.62 3.07
CA LEU A 87 1.59 -18.30 3.02
C LEU A 87 1.80 -16.81 3.32
N SER A 88 2.85 -16.52 4.09
CA SER A 88 3.19 -15.15 4.51
C SER A 88 2.13 -14.44 5.36
N HIS A 89 1.18 -15.15 5.97
CA HIS A 89 0.24 -14.56 6.93
C HIS A 89 0.95 -13.70 7.99
N SER A 90 2.03 -14.17 8.59
CA SER A 90 2.82 -13.42 9.58
C SER A 90 3.51 -12.17 9.03
N LYS A 91 3.64 -12.07 7.70
CA LYS A 91 4.21 -10.94 6.97
C LYS A 91 3.13 -10.05 6.34
N MET A 92 1.86 -10.29 6.62
CA MET A 92 0.76 -9.45 6.19
C MET A 92 0.48 -8.40 7.26
N ARG A 93 1.19 -7.31 7.16
CA ARG A 93 1.15 -6.17 8.07
C ARG A 93 0.90 -4.87 7.30
N GLY A 94 0.64 -3.81 8.04
CA GLY A 94 0.49 -2.45 7.51
C GLY A 94 0.82 -1.43 8.57
N ARG A 95 0.73 -0.18 8.17
CA ARG A 95 0.80 0.99 9.05
C ARG A 95 -0.47 1.79 8.94
N VAL A 96 -0.86 2.42 10.04
CA VAL A 96 -1.81 3.51 10.03
C VAL A 96 -1.07 4.75 10.51
N LEU A 97 -1.05 5.80 9.68
CA LEU A 97 -0.52 7.11 10.05
C LEU A 97 -1.69 8.03 10.32
N SER A 98 -1.79 8.53 11.54
CA SER A 98 -2.70 9.62 11.88
C SER A 98 -1.96 10.94 11.76
N LEU A 99 -2.48 11.86 10.97
CA LEU A 99 -1.88 13.17 10.69
C LEU A 99 -2.77 14.29 11.22
N SER A 100 -2.19 15.45 11.50
CA SER A 100 -3.00 16.66 11.71
C SER A 100 -3.85 16.93 10.47
N GLU A 101 -4.96 17.69 10.61
CA GLU A 101 -5.82 18.02 9.46
C GLU A 101 -5.02 18.67 8.32
N ASN A 102 -4.16 19.62 8.65
CA ASN A 102 -3.33 20.31 7.65
C ASN A 102 -2.34 19.36 6.95
N ASP A 103 -1.70 18.47 7.70
CA ASP A 103 -0.76 17.50 7.14
C ASP A 103 -1.50 16.44 6.30
N PHE A 104 -2.70 16.05 6.71
CA PHE A 104 -3.55 15.15 5.93
C PHE A 104 -3.95 15.77 4.60
N GLU A 105 -4.38 17.03 4.59
CA GLU A 105 -4.69 17.76 3.35
C GLU A 105 -3.45 17.91 2.45
N ALA A 106 -2.29 18.20 3.04
CA ALA A 106 -1.03 18.27 2.30
C ALA A 106 -0.66 16.91 1.69
N TRP A 107 -0.86 15.83 2.45
CA TRP A 107 -0.66 14.47 1.97
C TRP A 107 -1.61 14.14 0.81
N VAL A 108 -2.90 14.48 0.90
CA VAL A 108 -3.89 14.29 -0.18
C VAL A 108 -3.43 15.02 -1.45
N LYS A 109 -3.06 16.30 -1.34
CA LYS A 109 -2.57 17.09 -2.48
C LYS A 109 -1.31 16.48 -3.11
N ASN A 110 -0.40 15.96 -2.29
CA ASN A 110 0.80 15.27 -2.77
C ASN A 110 0.45 13.98 -3.52
N GLN A 111 -0.44 13.14 -2.94
CA GLN A 111 -0.85 11.88 -3.57
C GLN A 111 -1.60 12.06 -4.91
N GLN A 112 -2.17 13.22 -5.14
CA GLN A 112 -2.84 13.58 -6.41
C GLN A 112 -1.87 14.07 -7.50
N GLN A 113 -0.58 14.22 -7.18
CA GLN A 113 0.42 14.62 -8.16
C GLN A 113 0.94 13.43 -8.95
N ASN A 114 1.28 13.65 -10.21
CA ASN A 114 2.05 12.70 -10.99
C ASN A 114 3.48 12.56 -10.47
N ALA A 115 4.17 11.53 -10.90
CA ALA A 115 5.60 11.39 -10.66
C ALA A 115 6.38 12.62 -11.18
N ASN A 116 7.44 12.98 -10.47
CA ASN A 116 8.30 14.07 -10.88
C ASN A 116 8.92 13.80 -12.26
N LYS A 117 8.97 14.83 -13.09
CA LYS A 117 9.72 14.74 -14.35
C LYS A 117 11.21 14.54 -14.03
N LEU A 118 11.80 13.55 -14.66
CA LEU A 118 13.23 13.25 -14.50
C LEU A 118 14.05 14.04 -15.51
N GLU A 119 15.18 14.55 -15.04
CA GLU A 119 16.14 15.25 -15.92
C GLU A 119 17.09 14.23 -16.57
N GLY A 120 17.24 14.36 -17.87
CA GLY A 120 18.19 13.74 -18.79
C GLY A 120 18.84 12.41 -18.36
N ASN A 121 20.13 12.42 -18.03
CA ASN A 121 20.96 11.24 -17.77
C ASN A 121 21.16 10.97 -16.26
N SER A 122 20.13 11.15 -15.44
CA SER A 122 20.17 10.83 -14.01
C SER A 122 20.00 9.32 -13.79
N LEU A 123 20.54 8.81 -12.67
CA LEU A 123 20.31 7.43 -12.24
C LEU A 123 18.80 7.08 -12.17
N ALA A 124 17.98 8.05 -11.76
CA ALA A 124 16.53 7.90 -11.74
C ALA A 124 15.93 7.72 -13.16
N ALA A 125 16.49 8.43 -14.17
CA ALA A 125 16.06 8.25 -15.55
C ALA A 125 16.46 6.87 -16.11
N GLU A 126 17.63 6.37 -15.75
CA GLU A 126 18.07 5.01 -16.07
C GLU A 126 17.14 3.98 -15.41
N GLY A 127 16.83 4.14 -14.12
CA GLY A 127 15.87 3.31 -13.39
C GLY A 127 14.46 3.32 -14.00
N GLN A 128 14.02 4.47 -14.51
CA GLN A 128 12.75 4.55 -15.25
C GLN A 128 12.77 3.70 -16.53
N GLN A 129 13.90 3.67 -17.24
CA GLN A 129 14.03 2.82 -18.43
C GLN A 129 13.99 1.33 -18.04
N VAL A 130 14.65 0.94 -16.96
CA VAL A 130 14.54 -0.43 -16.44
C VAL A 130 13.08 -0.76 -16.08
N TYR A 131 12.37 0.10 -15.37
CA TYR A 131 10.95 -0.07 -15.04
C TYR A 131 10.08 -0.28 -16.30
N LEU A 132 10.31 0.50 -17.34
CA LEU A 132 9.54 0.41 -18.60
C LEU A 132 9.84 -0.87 -19.40
N ASN A 133 11.06 -1.39 -19.32
CA ASN A 133 11.55 -2.47 -20.20
C ASN A 133 11.61 -3.84 -19.51
N ALA A 134 11.72 -3.91 -18.18
CA ALA A 134 11.87 -5.17 -17.44
C ALA A 134 10.54 -5.84 -17.05
N GLY A 135 9.41 -5.40 -17.61
CA GLY A 135 8.10 -6.03 -17.38
C GLY A 135 7.33 -5.50 -16.15
N CYS A 136 7.86 -4.54 -15.41
CA CYS A 136 7.20 -3.95 -14.23
C CYS A 136 5.84 -3.33 -14.57
N THR A 137 5.72 -2.75 -15.76
CA THR A 137 4.51 -2.12 -16.29
C THR A 137 3.35 -3.08 -16.54
N GLN A 138 3.59 -4.40 -16.56
CA GLN A 138 2.50 -5.39 -16.65
C GLN A 138 1.62 -5.42 -15.41
N CYS A 139 2.18 -5.07 -14.25
CA CYS A 139 1.50 -5.13 -12.96
C CYS A 139 1.39 -3.78 -12.26
N HIS A 140 2.39 -2.92 -12.37
CA HIS A 140 2.48 -1.64 -11.68
C HIS A 140 2.21 -0.45 -12.59
N VAL A 141 1.81 0.66 -11.98
CA VAL A 141 1.69 1.98 -12.62
C VAL A 141 2.57 3.00 -11.90
N ILE A 142 3.00 4.00 -12.64
CA ILE A 142 3.58 5.26 -12.14
C ILE A 142 2.87 6.38 -12.89
N ASP A 143 2.02 7.12 -12.20
CA ASP A 143 1.17 8.17 -12.78
C ASP A 143 2.03 9.25 -13.45
N GLY A 144 1.72 9.57 -14.70
CA GLY A 144 2.51 10.48 -15.53
C GLY A 144 3.74 9.87 -16.22
N VAL A 145 4.05 8.58 -15.97
CA VAL A 145 5.10 7.82 -16.66
C VAL A 145 4.51 6.64 -17.44
N TRP A 146 3.70 5.85 -16.77
CA TRP A 146 2.99 4.71 -17.34
C TRP A 146 1.63 4.58 -16.68
N ASP A 147 0.63 5.16 -17.32
CA ASP A 147 -0.77 5.15 -16.89
C ASP A 147 -1.56 4.14 -17.69
N VAL A 148 -2.35 3.34 -17.01
CA VAL A 148 -3.31 2.45 -17.67
C VAL A 148 -4.63 2.45 -16.90
N GLN A 149 -5.73 2.54 -17.62
CA GLN A 149 -7.07 2.57 -17.05
C GLN A 149 -7.43 1.27 -16.30
N GLY A 150 -8.04 1.40 -15.14
CA GLY A 150 -8.60 0.30 -14.36
C GLY A 150 -7.76 -0.17 -13.17
N ASP A 151 -8.29 -1.18 -12.46
CA ASP A 151 -7.64 -1.77 -11.30
C ASP A 151 -6.40 -2.56 -11.69
N ARG A 152 -5.31 -2.34 -10.94
CA ARG A 152 -4.03 -3.05 -11.14
C ARG A 152 -3.90 -4.24 -10.21
N ILE A 153 -3.18 -5.24 -10.69
CA ILE A 153 -2.82 -6.42 -9.88
C ILE A 153 -1.90 -6.01 -8.73
N ALA A 154 -0.98 -5.05 -8.98
CA ALA A 154 0.04 -4.62 -8.04
C ALA A 154 -0.13 -3.14 -7.61
N PRO A 155 0.53 -2.70 -6.53
CA PRO A 155 0.46 -1.34 -6.05
C PRO A 155 0.91 -0.29 -7.06
N ASN A 156 0.26 0.88 -7.05
CA ASN A 156 0.76 2.08 -7.71
C ASN A 156 2.09 2.52 -7.06
N LEU A 157 3.11 2.78 -7.84
CA LEU A 157 4.46 3.12 -7.39
C LEU A 157 4.78 4.61 -7.45
N THR A 158 3.87 5.47 -7.90
CA THR A 158 4.09 6.93 -8.09
C THR A 158 4.73 7.59 -6.88
N HIS A 159 4.24 7.27 -5.68
CA HIS A 159 4.72 7.83 -4.41
C HIS A 159 5.42 6.77 -3.55
N PHE A 160 6.05 5.77 -4.15
CA PHE A 160 6.70 4.68 -3.44
C PHE A 160 7.78 5.17 -2.47
N ALA A 161 8.59 6.15 -2.89
CA ALA A 161 9.65 6.71 -2.05
C ALA A 161 9.15 7.40 -0.76
N ASN A 162 7.88 7.81 -0.73
CA ASN A 162 7.26 8.44 0.45
C ASN A 162 6.71 7.42 1.46
N ARG A 163 6.78 6.12 1.16
CA ARG A 163 6.33 5.08 2.07
C ARG A 163 7.45 4.67 3.00
N ASN A 164 7.13 4.50 4.28
CA ASN A 164 8.10 4.02 5.28
C ASN A 164 8.34 2.51 5.17
N VAL A 165 7.36 1.77 4.63
CA VAL A 165 7.37 0.31 4.53
C VAL A 165 6.76 -0.17 3.22
N PHE A 166 7.12 -1.39 2.82
CA PHE A 166 6.55 -2.05 1.65
C PHE A 166 6.48 -3.58 1.85
N ALA A 167 6.09 -4.33 0.83
CA ALA A 167 5.92 -5.79 0.85
C ALA A 167 4.98 -6.29 1.97
N GLY A 168 3.87 -5.58 2.24
CA GLY A 168 2.99 -5.89 3.37
C GLY A 168 3.60 -5.45 4.70
N ALA A 169 4.34 -4.34 4.72
CA ALA A 169 5.11 -3.83 5.85
C ALA A 169 6.11 -4.86 6.44
N ALA A 170 6.55 -5.81 5.63
CA ALA A 170 7.61 -6.75 5.99
C ALA A 170 8.99 -6.11 5.94
N LEU A 171 9.16 -5.07 5.14
CA LEU A 171 10.41 -4.36 4.95
C LEU A 171 10.25 -2.85 5.16
N TYR A 172 11.25 -2.23 5.80
CA TYR A 172 11.41 -0.78 5.76
C TYR A 172 11.90 -0.35 4.38
N ASN A 173 11.43 0.82 3.91
CA ASN A 173 11.79 1.36 2.60
C ASN A 173 13.19 1.96 2.63
N THR A 174 14.18 1.13 2.37
CA THR A 174 15.59 1.47 2.21
C THR A 174 16.09 0.92 0.88
N GLU A 175 17.13 1.50 0.32
CA GLU A 175 17.75 1.02 -0.93
C GLU A 175 18.20 -0.45 -0.81
N GLU A 176 18.81 -0.83 0.32
CA GLU A 176 19.22 -2.21 0.57
C GLU A 176 18.03 -3.19 0.54
N ASN A 177 16.95 -2.85 1.24
CA ASN A 177 15.77 -3.71 1.29
C ASN A 177 15.05 -3.76 -0.06
N LEU A 178 15.01 -2.64 -0.78
CA LEU A 178 14.43 -2.60 -2.12
C LEU A 178 15.23 -3.46 -3.09
N SER A 179 16.55 -3.37 -3.06
CA SER A 179 17.43 -4.21 -3.89
C SER A 179 17.22 -5.70 -3.62
N LYS A 180 17.18 -6.10 -2.33
CA LYS A 180 16.87 -7.50 -1.95
C LYS A 180 15.49 -7.95 -2.43
N TRP A 181 14.48 -7.08 -2.32
CA TRP A 181 13.13 -7.37 -2.79
C TRP A 181 13.07 -7.55 -4.29
N LEU A 182 13.73 -6.68 -5.07
CA LEU A 182 13.77 -6.78 -6.53
C LEU A 182 14.53 -8.01 -7.00
N ALA A 183 15.62 -8.38 -6.30
CA ALA A 183 16.40 -9.56 -6.62
C ALA A 183 15.60 -10.87 -6.44
N ASN A 184 14.89 -11.03 -5.30
CA ASN A 184 14.09 -12.24 -5.05
C ASN A 184 12.91 -11.99 -4.10
N PRO A 185 11.76 -11.54 -4.59
CA PRO A 185 10.59 -11.26 -3.77
C PRO A 185 10.09 -12.49 -2.98
N ALA A 186 10.15 -13.66 -3.58
CA ALA A 186 9.62 -14.90 -3.00
C ALA A 186 10.44 -15.41 -1.80
N GLU A 187 11.73 -15.11 -1.73
CA GLU A 187 12.58 -15.43 -0.59
C GLU A 187 12.15 -14.60 0.65
N ILE A 188 11.83 -13.34 0.44
CA ILE A 188 11.39 -12.44 1.51
C ILE A 188 9.95 -12.71 1.91
N LYS A 189 9.07 -12.88 0.93
CA LYS A 189 7.63 -13.10 1.13
C LYS A 189 7.16 -14.28 0.27
N PRO A 190 7.27 -15.51 0.78
CA PRO A 190 6.76 -16.69 0.08
C PRO A 190 5.28 -16.53 -0.32
N GLY A 191 4.95 -16.95 -1.54
CA GLY A 191 3.60 -16.81 -2.10
C GLY A 191 3.30 -15.46 -2.75
N THR A 192 4.29 -14.55 -2.85
CA THR A 192 4.10 -13.30 -3.61
C THR A 192 3.95 -13.58 -5.11
N PHE A 193 3.06 -12.82 -5.79
CA PHE A 193 2.92 -12.89 -7.25
C PHE A 193 3.95 -12.04 -8.01
N MET A 194 4.69 -11.19 -7.31
CA MET A 194 5.78 -10.45 -7.92
C MET A 194 6.87 -11.47 -8.33
N PRO A 195 7.17 -11.59 -9.62
CA PRO A 195 8.14 -12.57 -10.09
C PRO A 195 9.57 -12.16 -9.72
N ASN A 196 10.47 -13.12 -9.68
CA ASN A 196 11.89 -12.85 -9.75
C ASN A 196 12.22 -12.46 -11.20
N LEU A 197 12.71 -11.25 -11.42
CA LEU A 197 13.07 -10.72 -12.74
C LEU A 197 14.58 -10.79 -13.00
N GLU A 198 15.35 -11.33 -12.05
CA GLU A 198 16.83 -11.46 -12.14
C GLU A 198 17.52 -10.12 -12.42
N LEU A 199 17.04 -9.03 -11.80
CA LEU A 199 17.53 -7.65 -11.93
C LEU A 199 18.71 -7.38 -10.99
#